data_b8293e47a3d2df3306d9946f6256a037
#
_entry.id   b8293e47a3d2df3306d9946f6256a037
#
_cell.length_a   1.000
_cell.length_b   1.000
_cell.length_c   1.000
_cell.angle_alpha   90.00
_cell.angle_beta   90.00
_cell.angle_gamma   90.00
#
_symmetry.space_group_name_H-M   'P 1'
#
loop_
_entity.id
_entity.type
_entity.pdbx_description
1 polymer ?
#
loop_
_entity_poly.entity_id
_entity_poly.type
_entity_poly.pdbx_seq_one_letter_code
_entity_poly.pdbx_strand_id
1 'polypeptide(L)'
;MRRRLPYVGGALAVLLIVAAVVAKPRLGDHGPLPRLGEPACAARVELRVATDPALAGLLGELAGDYANGGHGPAGRCVDPVVTSLDPAAAVDALARGWQGVAGPPPDVWLPASSVWAGMLDARRGGLLPEERLKVATSPLVLAMPRPMAEQLGWPSRAVGWAELLRAVRDPAGWGAFDRPRWGPVLVGKVDPARSTAGLQASIATVLAVAGDGGRGKPSPADLERVAGVALALERAPGRAARTATSLLEALQRADDRGEALRYLSVLAVEEKAVLDYNQGNPSGNPETLGRHGKPKVPLVAVLPKEGTLESDYPFLTLRAPWVGDQERAAAADFLRYLRSDPAQARLLAAGYRTFEGVVGPLATPANGVDIGRLRVVPAPTPAVVQLVAASSEKVRKRGNVLAVIDVSGSMEALVPGATATKLDLVKRATVALSMFADDDRLGLWQFSARQDGAKDWRTMVPLGRVGDPVGGTPRRQALGAAIQAMRPAGQTGLYDTTLAAVEEVRRHWISGRINAVVLLTDGRNEKQGGLDLSTLLARLRAGDSRRQVRVITIGYGPDADFAALRQIATATKGSWHEAPDPRQIERIFIQAITSF
;
A
#
# COMPACT_ATOMS: atom_id res chain seq x y z
N MET A 1 51.81 -17.37 -59.92
CA MET A 1 52.22 -15.98 -59.68
C MET A 1 51.02 -15.20 -59.08
N ARG A 2 50.96 -15.05 -57.74
CA ARG A 2 49.96 -14.24 -57.03
C ARG A 2 50.67 -13.04 -56.43
N ARG A 3 50.33 -11.83 -56.91
CA ARG A 3 50.88 -10.55 -56.42
C ARG A 3 50.07 -10.18 -55.12
N ARG A 4 50.82 -9.89 -54.07
CA ARG A 4 50.34 -9.32 -52.81
C ARG A 4 50.23 -7.79 -52.98
N LEU A 5 49.12 -7.17 -52.67
CA LEU A 5 48.96 -5.75 -52.40
C LEU A 5 49.08 -5.46 -50.92
N PRO A 6 49.70 -4.40 -50.49
CA PRO A 6 49.93 -4.11 -49.09
C PRO A 6 48.76 -3.32 -48.44
N TYR A 7 48.50 -3.64 -47.20
CA TYR A 7 47.63 -2.88 -46.30
C TYR A 7 48.25 -1.51 -45.96
N VAL A 8 47.69 -0.41 -46.44
CA VAL A 8 48.01 0.97 -46.04
C VAL A 8 46.74 1.78 -45.78
N GLY A 9 45.73 1.19 -45.20
CA GLY A 9 44.46 1.88 -44.90
C GLY A 9 44.07 1.96 -43.42
N GLY A 10 44.82 1.31 -42.51
CA GLY A 10 44.39 1.15 -41.11
C GLY A 10 44.92 2.17 -40.09
N ALA A 11 45.93 2.96 -40.46
CA ALA A 11 46.60 3.84 -39.47
C ALA A 11 46.03 5.27 -39.40
N LEU A 12 45.29 5.75 -40.42
CA LEU A 12 44.73 7.09 -40.39
C LEU A 12 43.38 7.21 -39.65
N ALA A 13 42.62 6.14 -39.57
CA ALA A 13 41.34 6.12 -38.85
C ALA A 13 41.52 6.06 -37.32
N VAL A 14 42.61 5.46 -36.82
CA VAL A 14 42.90 5.37 -35.38
C VAL A 14 43.47 6.67 -34.82
N LEU A 15 44.18 7.46 -35.60
CA LEU A 15 44.75 8.76 -35.18
C LEU A 15 43.67 9.87 -35.06
N LEU A 16 42.58 9.80 -35.80
CA LEU A 16 41.47 10.76 -35.67
C LEU A 16 40.58 10.50 -34.47
N ILE A 17 40.50 9.25 -33.98
CA ILE A 17 39.72 8.91 -32.77
C ILE A 17 40.49 9.27 -31.49
N VAL A 18 41.83 9.19 -31.48
CA VAL A 18 42.64 9.56 -30.31
C VAL A 18 42.78 11.08 -30.16
N ALA A 19 42.73 11.86 -31.26
CA ALA A 19 42.76 13.33 -31.20
C ALA A 19 41.45 13.94 -30.66
N ALA A 20 40.31 13.24 -30.78
CA ALA A 20 39.00 13.67 -30.24
C ALA A 20 38.85 13.46 -28.73
N VAL A 21 39.73 12.65 -28.10
CA VAL A 21 39.63 12.34 -26.64
C VAL A 21 40.50 13.29 -25.80
N VAL A 22 41.46 14.01 -26.39
CA VAL A 22 42.42 14.89 -25.65
C VAL A 22 42.03 16.36 -25.65
N ALA A 23 41.11 16.80 -26.51
CA ALA A 23 40.62 18.18 -26.52
C ALA A 23 39.24 18.28 -25.87
N LYS A 24 39.17 18.16 -24.52
CA LYS A 24 38.01 18.64 -23.75
C LYS A 24 38.16 20.16 -23.57
N PRO A 25 37.36 21.00 -24.22
CA PRO A 25 37.16 22.35 -23.74
C PRO A 25 36.44 22.26 -22.37
N ARG A 26 36.96 22.98 -21.40
CA ARG A 26 36.20 23.32 -20.20
C ARG A 26 35.02 24.19 -20.65
N LEU A 27 33.92 23.56 -21.05
CA LEU A 27 32.63 24.22 -21.16
C LEU A 27 32.04 24.26 -19.75
N GLY A 28 31.69 25.48 -19.36
CA GLY A 28 30.99 25.71 -18.12
C GLY A 28 29.67 24.91 -18.04
N ASP A 29 29.17 24.81 -16.86
CA ASP A 29 27.92 24.16 -16.40
C ASP A 29 26.73 24.56 -17.30
N HIS A 30 26.57 23.91 -18.42
CA HIS A 30 25.35 23.94 -19.22
C HIS A 30 24.66 22.62 -18.95
N GLY A 31 23.51 22.69 -18.32
CA GLY A 31 22.60 21.55 -18.09
C GLY A 31 22.36 20.73 -19.38
N PRO A 32 21.76 19.56 -19.31
CA PRO A 32 21.59 18.64 -20.44
C PRO A 32 20.94 19.36 -21.61
N LEU A 33 21.53 19.16 -22.81
CA LEU A 33 21.02 19.74 -24.07
C LEU A 33 19.53 19.36 -24.24
N PRO A 34 18.64 20.32 -24.59
CA PRO A 34 17.23 20.05 -24.82
C PRO A 34 17.09 19.01 -25.95
N ARG A 35 16.22 18.01 -25.71
CA ARG A 35 15.87 17.04 -26.76
C ARG A 35 15.11 17.76 -27.86
N LEU A 36 15.38 17.45 -29.13
CA LEU A 36 14.66 17.99 -30.29
C LEU A 36 13.14 17.73 -30.10
N GLY A 37 12.36 18.80 -29.91
CA GLY A 37 10.92 18.75 -29.67
C GLY A 37 10.48 19.13 -28.26
N GLU A 38 11.40 19.38 -27.30
CA GLU A 38 11.04 19.92 -25.99
C GLU A 38 10.64 21.40 -26.09
N PRO A 39 9.56 21.83 -25.43
CA PRO A 39 9.19 23.24 -25.37
C PRO A 39 10.31 24.06 -24.73
N ALA A 40 10.60 25.21 -25.29
CA ALA A 40 11.64 26.12 -24.79
C ALA A 40 11.16 26.74 -23.45
N CYS A 41 11.66 26.23 -22.34
CA CYS A 41 11.35 26.74 -21.00
C CYS A 41 12.45 27.74 -20.58
N ALA A 42 12.07 28.91 -20.13
CA ALA A 42 13.01 29.88 -19.55
C ALA A 42 13.63 29.37 -18.22
N ALA A 43 12.92 28.53 -17.47
CA ALA A 43 13.37 27.83 -16.28
C ALA A 43 12.46 26.62 -16.00
N ARG A 44 12.94 25.66 -15.19
CA ARG A 44 12.16 24.51 -14.72
C ARG A 44 11.92 24.65 -13.21
N VAL A 45 10.71 24.30 -12.78
CA VAL A 45 10.31 24.26 -11.37
C VAL A 45 9.89 22.85 -11.03
N GLU A 46 10.59 22.20 -10.10
CA GLU A 46 10.17 20.92 -9.54
C GLU A 46 9.01 21.15 -8.59
N LEU A 47 7.88 20.47 -8.81
CA LEU A 47 6.71 20.49 -7.92
C LEU A 47 6.55 19.12 -7.27
N ARG A 48 6.81 19.01 -5.99
CA ARG A 48 6.73 17.75 -5.24
C ARG A 48 5.31 17.50 -4.75
N VAL A 49 4.69 16.43 -5.25
CA VAL A 49 3.31 16.07 -4.95
C VAL A 49 3.28 14.72 -4.22
N ALA A 50 2.90 14.74 -2.94
CA ALA A 50 2.62 13.50 -2.21
C ALA A 50 1.13 13.15 -2.35
N THR A 51 0.82 11.91 -2.73
CA THR A 51 -0.56 11.46 -2.95
C THR A 51 -0.82 10.06 -2.40
N ASP A 52 -2.12 9.75 -2.23
CA ASP A 52 -2.59 8.42 -1.85
C ASP A 52 -2.12 7.36 -2.85
N PRO A 53 -1.72 6.16 -2.40
CA PRO A 53 -1.27 5.08 -3.27
C PRO A 53 -2.25 4.70 -4.38
N ALA A 54 -3.57 4.84 -4.15
CA ALA A 54 -4.59 4.50 -5.15
C ALA A 54 -4.56 5.43 -6.38
N LEU A 55 -4.16 6.69 -6.20
CA LEU A 55 -4.10 7.68 -7.28
C LEU A 55 -2.68 7.83 -7.87
N ALA A 56 -1.65 7.40 -7.16
CA ALA A 56 -0.25 7.73 -7.47
C ALA A 56 0.18 7.34 -8.89
N GLY A 57 -0.21 6.16 -9.38
CA GLY A 57 0.14 5.71 -10.73
C GLY A 57 -0.46 6.61 -11.81
N LEU A 58 -1.77 6.83 -11.75
CA LEU A 58 -2.47 7.70 -12.71
C LEU A 58 -2.03 9.16 -12.62
N LEU A 59 -1.82 9.67 -11.40
CA LEU A 59 -1.32 11.03 -11.21
C LEU A 59 0.09 11.19 -11.78
N GLY A 60 0.92 10.15 -11.69
CA GLY A 60 2.25 10.13 -12.32
C GLY A 60 2.18 10.21 -13.84
N GLU A 61 1.24 9.49 -14.47
CA GLU A 61 1.00 9.61 -15.92
C GLU A 61 0.54 11.02 -16.31
N LEU A 62 -0.44 11.57 -15.58
CA LEU A 62 -0.94 12.94 -15.80
C LEU A 62 0.15 14.00 -15.58
N ALA A 63 1.04 13.80 -14.60
CA ALA A 63 2.19 14.65 -14.35
C ALA A 63 3.19 14.60 -15.52
N GLY A 64 3.42 13.41 -16.07
CA GLY A 64 4.24 13.23 -17.26
C GLY A 64 3.66 13.92 -18.49
N ASP A 65 2.36 13.75 -18.74
CA ASP A 65 1.65 14.41 -19.85
C ASP A 65 1.73 15.95 -19.71
N TYR A 66 1.55 16.46 -18.49
CA TYR A 66 1.66 17.89 -18.18
C TYR A 66 3.08 18.42 -18.42
N ALA A 67 4.10 17.74 -17.93
CA ALA A 67 5.50 18.15 -18.10
C ALA A 67 5.94 18.13 -19.58
N ASN A 68 5.52 17.08 -20.32
CA ASN A 68 5.80 16.95 -21.75
C ASN A 68 5.10 18.03 -22.59
N GLY A 69 3.95 18.53 -22.15
CA GLY A 69 3.26 19.66 -22.78
C GLY A 69 3.92 21.02 -22.55
N GLY A 70 4.97 21.09 -21.74
CA GLY A 70 5.69 22.34 -21.44
C GLY A 70 4.85 23.34 -20.66
N HIS A 71 3.91 22.86 -19.84
CA HIS A 71 3.01 23.69 -19.07
C HIS A 71 3.71 24.32 -17.86
N GLY A 72 3.25 25.52 -17.50
CA GLY A 72 3.69 26.24 -16.31
C GLY A 72 3.45 27.75 -16.39
N PRO A 73 3.51 28.44 -15.24
CA PRO A 73 3.24 29.86 -15.16
C PRO A 73 4.42 30.70 -15.73
N ALA A 74 4.08 31.81 -16.38
CA ALA A 74 5.04 32.84 -16.81
C ALA A 74 6.23 32.34 -17.66
N GLY A 75 5.99 31.38 -18.58
CA GLY A 75 7.02 30.84 -19.49
C GLY A 75 8.02 29.90 -18.83
N ARG A 76 7.76 29.45 -17.60
CA ARG A 76 8.51 28.39 -16.92
C ARG A 76 7.83 27.05 -17.15
N CYS A 77 8.60 25.98 -17.25
CA CYS A 77 8.04 24.62 -17.24
C CYS A 77 8.01 24.09 -15.80
N VAL A 78 6.97 23.34 -15.48
CA VAL A 78 6.84 22.68 -14.19
C VAL A 78 6.97 21.18 -14.38
N ASP A 79 7.83 20.56 -13.57
CA ASP A 79 8.04 19.11 -13.53
C ASP A 79 7.43 18.56 -12.23
N PRO A 80 6.17 18.05 -12.26
CA PRO A 80 5.57 17.47 -11.05
C PRO A 80 6.19 16.11 -10.74
N VAL A 81 6.77 15.98 -9.53
CA VAL A 81 7.33 14.72 -9.01
C VAL A 81 6.34 14.10 -8.05
N VAL A 82 5.69 13.02 -8.48
CA VAL A 82 4.66 12.34 -7.71
C VAL A 82 5.26 11.28 -6.81
N THR A 83 4.98 11.36 -5.51
CA THR A 83 5.38 10.38 -4.50
C THR A 83 4.15 9.74 -3.88
N SER A 84 4.10 8.40 -3.89
CA SER A 84 3.07 7.63 -3.20
C SER A 84 3.33 7.64 -1.70
N LEU A 85 2.36 8.06 -0.90
CA LEU A 85 2.49 8.14 0.56
C LEU A 85 1.18 7.73 1.23
N ASP A 86 1.28 6.81 2.20
CA ASP A 86 0.15 6.42 3.07
C ASP A 86 -0.41 7.67 3.76
N PRO A 87 -1.74 7.89 3.73
CA PRO A 87 -2.33 9.13 4.23
C PRO A 87 -2.10 9.35 5.74
N ALA A 88 -2.06 8.30 6.55
CA ALA A 88 -1.75 8.43 7.97
C ALA A 88 -0.28 8.79 8.19
N ALA A 89 0.63 8.18 7.41
CA ALA A 89 2.05 8.53 7.43
C ALA A 89 2.28 9.98 6.99
N ALA A 90 1.53 10.46 6.00
CA ALA A 90 1.55 11.85 5.57
C ALA A 90 1.11 12.79 6.69
N VAL A 91 -0.02 12.51 7.36
CA VAL A 91 -0.49 13.28 8.53
C VAL A 91 0.57 13.34 9.62
N ASP A 92 1.17 12.20 9.95
CA ASP A 92 2.22 12.13 10.98
C ASP A 92 3.47 12.92 10.60
N ALA A 93 3.93 12.80 9.36
CA ALA A 93 5.11 13.51 8.86
C ALA A 93 4.90 15.03 8.80
N LEU A 94 3.78 15.47 8.23
CA LEU A 94 3.43 16.87 8.10
C LEU A 94 3.19 17.54 9.48
N ALA A 95 2.55 16.83 10.41
CA ALA A 95 2.35 17.33 11.77
C ALA A 95 3.68 17.58 12.49
N ARG A 96 4.70 16.75 12.24
CA ARG A 96 6.08 16.93 12.79
C ARG A 96 6.96 17.86 11.96
N GLY A 97 6.44 18.52 10.92
CA GLY A 97 7.23 19.38 10.05
C GLY A 97 8.24 18.63 9.18
N TRP A 98 7.88 17.40 8.78
CA TRP A 98 8.69 16.49 7.95
C TRP A 98 9.98 15.98 8.59
N GLN A 99 10.11 16.13 9.92
CA GLN A 99 11.28 15.64 10.65
C GLN A 99 11.32 14.11 10.69
N GLY A 100 12.51 13.54 10.45
CA GLY A 100 12.74 12.10 10.49
C GLY A 100 12.14 11.31 9.30
N VAL A 101 11.75 12.00 8.22
CA VAL A 101 11.28 11.40 6.97
C VAL A 101 12.41 11.43 5.94
N ALA A 102 12.61 10.36 5.20
CA ALA A 102 13.57 10.32 4.12
C ALA A 102 13.04 11.09 2.90
N GLY A 103 13.91 11.91 2.30
CA GLY A 103 13.59 12.72 1.13
C GLY A 103 13.01 14.11 1.47
N PRO A 104 12.86 14.96 0.44
CA PRO A 104 12.36 16.32 0.60
C PRO A 104 10.88 16.34 0.96
N PRO A 105 10.40 17.37 1.69
CA PRO A 105 8.99 17.54 1.98
C PRO A 105 8.20 17.86 0.70
N PRO A 106 6.91 17.47 0.62
CA PRO A 106 6.07 17.82 -0.52
C PRO A 106 5.66 19.30 -0.49
N ASP A 107 5.42 19.85 -1.67
CA ASP A 107 4.83 21.18 -1.85
C ASP A 107 3.30 21.09 -1.87
N VAL A 108 2.79 19.97 -2.38
CA VAL A 108 1.38 19.64 -2.49
C VAL A 108 1.11 18.29 -1.82
N TRP A 109 0.04 18.23 -1.04
CA TRP A 109 -0.50 16.97 -0.52
C TRP A 109 -1.89 16.72 -1.10
N LEU A 110 -2.09 15.52 -1.68
CA LEU A 110 -3.31 15.09 -2.33
C LEU A 110 -3.78 13.75 -1.71
N PRO A 111 -4.36 13.77 -0.48
CA PRO A 111 -4.93 12.57 0.12
C PRO A 111 -6.20 12.13 -0.59
N ALA A 112 -6.60 10.87 -0.43
CA ALA A 112 -7.85 10.39 -1.01
C ALA A 112 -9.10 11.06 -0.40
N SER A 113 -9.02 11.60 0.82
CA SER A 113 -10.18 12.23 1.48
C SER A 113 -9.80 13.43 2.34
N SER A 114 -10.65 14.45 2.32
CA SER A 114 -10.60 15.62 3.23
C SER A 114 -10.69 15.23 4.72
N VAL A 115 -11.12 14.02 5.05
CA VAL A 115 -11.07 13.49 6.42
C VAL A 115 -9.64 13.50 6.97
N TRP A 116 -8.65 13.12 6.16
CA TRP A 116 -7.24 13.15 6.55
C TRP A 116 -6.73 14.59 6.72
N ALA A 117 -7.17 15.50 5.87
CA ALA A 117 -6.86 16.93 6.01
C ALA A 117 -7.38 17.48 7.33
N GLY A 118 -8.61 17.13 7.71
CA GLY A 118 -9.19 17.47 9.01
C GLY A 118 -8.40 16.89 10.20
N MET A 119 -7.85 15.68 10.07
CA MET A 119 -6.97 15.09 11.08
C MET A 119 -5.64 15.85 11.22
N LEU A 120 -5.06 16.31 10.11
CA LEU A 120 -3.85 17.13 10.12
C LEU A 120 -4.11 18.49 10.77
N ASP A 121 -5.20 19.17 10.40
CA ASP A 121 -5.57 20.47 10.99
C ASP A 121 -5.76 20.39 12.51
N ALA A 122 -6.33 19.28 13.00
CA ALA A 122 -6.49 19.07 14.43
C ALA A 122 -5.15 18.87 15.17
N ARG A 123 -4.11 18.40 14.47
CA ARG A 123 -2.77 18.20 15.05
C ARG A 123 -1.84 19.40 14.84
N ARG A 124 -1.96 20.06 13.71
CA ARG A 124 -1.15 21.20 13.29
C ARG A 124 -1.97 22.13 12.38
N GLY A 125 -2.68 23.06 12.99
CA GLY A 125 -3.44 24.09 12.26
C GLY A 125 -2.55 25.02 11.44
N GLY A 126 -3.13 25.65 10.43
CA GLY A 126 -2.48 26.66 9.59
C GLY A 126 -1.57 26.14 8.48
N LEU A 127 -1.36 24.81 8.37
CA LEU A 127 -0.54 24.21 7.32
C LEU A 127 -1.30 24.01 6.00
N LEU A 128 -2.62 23.85 6.07
CA LEU A 128 -3.47 23.59 4.91
C LEU A 128 -4.19 24.84 4.43
N PRO A 129 -4.53 24.92 3.12
CA PRO A 129 -5.36 25.99 2.61
C PRO A 129 -6.79 25.89 3.16
N GLU A 130 -7.50 27.02 3.23
CA GLU A 130 -8.92 27.05 3.62
C GLU A 130 -9.79 26.42 2.55
N GLU A 131 -9.57 26.82 1.30
CA GLU A 131 -10.22 26.23 0.15
C GLU A 131 -9.57 24.90 -0.23
N ARG A 132 -10.38 23.85 -0.39
CA ARG A 132 -9.95 22.50 -0.69
C ARG A 132 -10.57 22.03 -1.99
N LEU A 133 -9.93 22.42 -3.10
CA LEU A 133 -10.41 22.07 -4.43
C LEU A 133 -10.16 20.58 -4.70
N LYS A 134 -11.20 19.89 -5.18
CA LYS A 134 -11.16 18.49 -5.53
C LYS A 134 -10.55 18.29 -6.91
N VAL A 135 -9.85 17.16 -7.11
CA VAL A 135 -9.35 16.70 -8.42
C VAL A 135 -10.25 15.61 -8.99
N ALA A 136 -10.71 14.73 -8.14
CA ALA A 136 -11.58 13.60 -8.49
C ALA A 136 -12.47 13.26 -7.30
N THR A 137 -13.46 12.39 -7.52
CA THR A 137 -14.25 11.80 -6.44
C THR A 137 -14.47 10.30 -6.66
N SER A 138 -14.72 9.58 -5.56
CA SER A 138 -15.11 8.18 -5.57
C SER A 138 -15.93 7.86 -4.31
N PRO A 139 -17.21 7.44 -4.44
CA PRO A 139 -18.02 7.13 -3.26
C PRO A 139 -17.57 5.84 -2.59
N LEU A 140 -17.69 5.79 -1.26
CA LEU A 140 -17.56 4.55 -0.50
C LEU A 140 -18.75 3.64 -0.81
N VAL A 141 -18.49 2.36 -1.14
CA VAL A 141 -19.53 1.37 -1.44
C VAL A 141 -19.30 0.10 -0.62
N LEU A 142 -20.36 -0.70 -0.47
CA LEU A 142 -20.26 -2.06 -0.02
C LEU A 142 -20.00 -2.95 -1.23
N ALA A 143 -18.73 -3.28 -1.48
CA ALA A 143 -18.34 -4.20 -2.54
C ALA A 143 -18.75 -5.62 -2.14
N MET A 144 -19.57 -6.27 -2.95
CA MET A 144 -20.06 -7.62 -2.73
C MET A 144 -19.91 -8.48 -3.97
N PRO A 145 -19.57 -9.78 -3.86
CA PRO A 145 -19.74 -10.71 -4.97
C PRO A 145 -21.17 -10.59 -5.55
N ARG A 146 -21.29 -10.42 -6.87
CA ARG A 146 -22.57 -10.19 -7.55
C ARG A 146 -23.68 -11.16 -7.12
N PRO A 147 -23.47 -12.51 -7.07
CA PRO A 147 -24.54 -13.43 -6.65
C PRO A 147 -25.02 -13.19 -5.21
N MET A 148 -24.13 -12.70 -4.33
CA MET A 148 -24.47 -12.41 -2.95
C MET A 148 -25.29 -11.12 -2.82
N ALA A 149 -24.94 -10.09 -3.58
CA ALA A 149 -25.71 -8.85 -3.61
C ALA A 149 -27.11 -9.07 -4.21
N GLU A 150 -27.21 -9.84 -5.29
CA GLU A 150 -28.49 -10.22 -5.93
C GLU A 150 -29.37 -11.01 -4.97
N GLN A 151 -28.81 -11.90 -4.14
CA GLN A 151 -29.53 -12.62 -3.11
C GLN A 151 -30.12 -11.69 -2.02
N LEU A 152 -29.49 -10.54 -1.75
CA LEU A 152 -30.02 -9.50 -0.89
C LEU A 152 -31.01 -8.55 -1.57
N GLY A 153 -31.20 -8.70 -2.90
CA GLY A 153 -32.16 -7.96 -3.71
C GLY A 153 -31.59 -6.85 -4.58
N TRP A 154 -30.22 -6.69 -4.63
CA TRP A 154 -29.59 -5.73 -5.55
C TRP A 154 -29.86 -6.13 -7.02
N PRO A 155 -30.08 -5.20 -7.96
CA PRO A 155 -30.15 -3.74 -7.79
C PRO A 155 -31.55 -3.24 -7.43
N SER A 156 -32.57 -4.08 -7.42
CA SER A 156 -33.98 -3.68 -7.28
C SER A 156 -34.32 -3.19 -5.88
N ARG A 157 -33.68 -3.76 -4.86
CA ARG A 157 -33.86 -3.40 -3.45
C ARG A 157 -32.66 -2.63 -2.91
N ALA A 158 -32.91 -1.56 -2.18
CA ALA A 158 -31.88 -0.83 -1.48
C ALA A 158 -31.33 -1.64 -0.28
N VAL A 159 -30.04 -1.89 -0.30
CA VAL A 159 -29.28 -2.57 0.78
C VAL A 159 -28.42 -1.54 1.50
N GLY A 160 -28.26 -1.66 2.81
CA GLY A 160 -27.43 -0.75 3.59
C GLY A 160 -26.76 -1.43 4.77
N TRP A 161 -26.18 -0.61 5.63
CA TRP A 161 -25.45 -1.08 6.81
C TRP A 161 -26.32 -1.90 7.76
N ALA A 162 -27.60 -1.53 7.92
CA ALA A 162 -28.52 -2.24 8.83
C ALA A 162 -28.80 -3.67 8.36
N GLU A 163 -29.00 -3.91 7.06
CA GLU A 163 -29.18 -5.24 6.48
C GLU A 163 -27.91 -6.06 6.63
N LEU A 164 -26.76 -5.46 6.33
CA LEU A 164 -25.46 -6.11 6.49
C LEU A 164 -25.23 -6.56 7.95
N LEU A 165 -25.46 -5.67 8.92
CA LEU A 165 -25.27 -5.99 10.33
C LEU A 165 -26.20 -7.12 10.82
N ARG A 166 -27.43 -7.20 10.31
CA ARG A 166 -28.34 -8.32 10.59
C ARG A 166 -27.79 -9.63 10.03
N ALA A 167 -27.38 -9.63 8.77
CA ALA A 167 -26.82 -10.81 8.10
C ALA A 167 -25.54 -11.32 8.78
N VAL A 168 -24.67 -10.39 9.21
CA VAL A 168 -23.43 -10.73 9.94
C VAL A 168 -23.70 -11.36 11.31
N ARG A 169 -24.76 -10.94 11.99
CA ARG A 169 -25.12 -11.45 13.34
C ARG A 169 -25.90 -12.77 13.30
N ASP A 170 -26.43 -13.14 12.14
CA ASP A 170 -27.20 -14.38 12.01
C ASP A 170 -26.24 -15.59 12.04
N PRO A 171 -26.40 -16.51 13.00
CA PRO A 171 -25.54 -17.68 13.11
C PRO A 171 -25.66 -18.64 11.92
N ALA A 172 -26.78 -18.62 11.19
CA ALA A 172 -26.94 -19.38 9.96
C ALA A 172 -26.17 -18.79 8.78
N GLY A 173 -25.69 -17.54 8.90
CA GLY A 173 -24.96 -16.83 7.84
C GLY A 173 -25.77 -16.81 6.55
N TRP A 174 -25.16 -17.22 5.43
CA TRP A 174 -25.86 -17.32 4.13
C TRP A 174 -26.94 -18.40 4.08
N GLY A 175 -26.99 -19.31 5.07
CA GLY A 175 -28.09 -20.28 5.23
C GLY A 175 -29.42 -19.60 5.48
N ALA A 176 -29.46 -18.45 6.17
CA ALA A 176 -30.66 -17.62 6.36
C ALA A 176 -31.24 -17.07 5.02
N PHE A 177 -30.49 -17.15 3.96
CA PHE A 177 -30.85 -16.72 2.60
C PHE A 177 -30.88 -17.90 1.60
N ASP A 178 -31.11 -19.12 2.06
CA ASP A 178 -31.14 -20.35 1.27
C ASP A 178 -29.83 -20.66 0.51
N ARG A 179 -28.71 -20.19 1.01
CA ARG A 179 -27.36 -20.39 0.43
C ARG A 179 -26.35 -20.96 1.44
N PRO A 180 -26.64 -22.09 2.13
CA PRO A 180 -25.77 -22.62 3.20
C PRO A 180 -24.36 -22.97 2.72
N ARG A 181 -24.18 -23.26 1.42
CA ARG A 181 -22.87 -23.58 0.84
C ARG A 181 -21.89 -22.38 0.80
N TRP A 182 -22.39 -21.14 0.93
CA TRP A 182 -21.54 -19.94 1.01
C TRP A 182 -20.96 -19.74 2.41
N GLY A 183 -21.50 -20.41 3.43
CA GLY A 183 -21.01 -20.36 4.80
C GLY A 183 -21.44 -19.10 5.57
N PRO A 184 -20.65 -18.64 6.54
CA PRO A 184 -20.94 -17.42 7.30
C PRO A 184 -20.81 -16.18 6.42
N VAL A 185 -21.45 -15.08 6.83
CA VAL A 185 -21.23 -13.78 6.18
C VAL A 185 -19.84 -13.26 6.59
N LEU A 186 -18.92 -13.20 5.64
CA LEU A 186 -17.52 -12.82 5.85
C LEU A 186 -17.29 -11.35 5.53
N VAL A 187 -16.92 -10.56 6.52
CA VAL A 187 -16.68 -9.12 6.39
C VAL A 187 -15.19 -8.85 6.13
N GLY A 188 -14.89 -8.08 5.10
CA GLY A 188 -13.57 -7.51 4.89
C GLY A 188 -13.33 -6.34 5.85
N LYS A 189 -12.25 -6.40 6.61
CA LYS A 189 -11.86 -5.41 7.60
C LYS A 189 -10.55 -4.76 7.17
N VAL A 190 -10.59 -3.47 6.97
CA VAL A 190 -9.41 -2.67 6.60
C VAL A 190 -9.06 -1.75 7.77
N ASP A 191 -7.77 -1.63 8.07
CA ASP A 191 -7.30 -0.81 9.21
C ASP A 191 -7.71 0.67 9.04
N PRO A 192 -8.63 1.19 9.86
CA PRO A 192 -9.12 2.56 9.75
C PRO A 192 -8.08 3.61 10.14
N ALA A 193 -7.03 3.22 10.86
CA ALA A 193 -5.94 4.12 11.20
C ALA A 193 -5.00 4.39 10.01
N ARG A 194 -5.12 3.63 8.91
CA ARG A 194 -4.18 3.68 7.77
C ARG A 194 -4.84 3.73 6.40
N SER A 195 -6.09 3.33 6.29
CA SER A 195 -6.82 3.25 5.03
C SER A 195 -7.98 4.21 5.00
N THR A 196 -8.09 4.99 3.94
CA THR A 196 -9.25 5.87 3.70
C THR A 196 -10.55 5.08 3.72
N ALA A 197 -10.61 3.95 3.00
CA ALA A 197 -11.80 3.09 2.98
C ALA A 197 -12.15 2.53 4.37
N GLY A 198 -11.15 2.09 5.15
CA GLY A 198 -11.34 1.61 6.52
C GLY A 198 -11.85 2.72 7.46
N LEU A 199 -11.25 3.90 7.38
CA LEU A 199 -11.68 5.07 8.17
C LEU A 199 -13.10 5.51 7.81
N GLN A 200 -13.38 5.65 6.52
CA GLN A 200 -14.72 6.00 6.03
C GLN A 200 -15.77 4.94 6.36
N ALA A 201 -15.44 3.63 6.28
CA ALA A 201 -16.34 2.55 6.68
C ALA A 201 -16.70 2.64 8.17
N SER A 202 -15.71 2.91 9.01
CA SER A 202 -15.93 3.10 10.45
C SER A 202 -16.81 4.32 10.73
N ILE A 203 -16.56 5.44 10.04
CA ILE A 203 -17.38 6.65 10.14
C ILE A 203 -18.80 6.39 9.64
N ALA A 204 -18.96 5.77 8.45
CA ALA A 204 -20.27 5.47 7.87
C ALA A 204 -21.11 4.56 8.80
N THR A 205 -20.46 3.60 9.45
CA THR A 205 -21.10 2.75 10.45
C THR A 205 -21.62 3.55 11.64
N VAL A 206 -20.82 4.52 12.12
CA VAL A 206 -21.22 5.44 13.19
C VAL A 206 -22.42 6.27 12.78
N LEU A 207 -22.37 6.87 11.59
CA LEU A 207 -23.44 7.71 11.06
C LEU A 207 -24.74 6.93 10.83
N ALA A 208 -24.64 5.68 10.36
CA ALA A 208 -25.79 4.80 10.15
C ALA A 208 -26.52 4.44 11.47
N VAL A 209 -25.82 4.45 12.60
CA VAL A 209 -26.35 4.10 13.92
C VAL A 209 -26.85 5.33 14.69
N ALA A 210 -26.22 6.50 14.48
CA ALA A 210 -26.57 7.74 15.16
C ALA A 210 -27.93 8.35 14.73
N GLY A 211 -28.52 7.88 13.62
CA GLY A 211 -29.90 8.18 13.20
C GLY A 211 -30.16 9.60 12.67
N ASP A 212 -29.32 10.57 13.00
CA ASP A 212 -29.45 12.00 12.61
C ASP A 212 -28.52 12.41 11.45
N GLY A 213 -27.82 11.46 10.85
CA GLY A 213 -26.84 11.70 9.80
C GLY A 213 -25.58 12.44 10.29
N GLY A 214 -25.29 12.42 11.59
CA GLY A 214 -24.08 13.00 12.18
C GLY A 214 -24.07 14.53 12.26
N ARG A 215 -25.23 15.17 12.22
CA ARG A 215 -25.37 16.63 12.25
C ARG A 215 -25.20 17.25 13.64
N GLY A 216 -25.34 16.45 14.70
CA GLY A 216 -25.21 16.85 16.10
C GLY A 216 -23.92 16.34 16.78
N LYS A 217 -23.63 16.83 18.00
CA LYS A 217 -22.68 16.16 18.87
C LYS A 217 -23.27 14.80 19.26
N PRO A 218 -22.53 13.66 19.08
CA PRO A 218 -23.02 12.36 19.51
C PRO A 218 -23.40 12.39 21.00
N SER A 219 -24.59 11.92 21.33
CA SER A 219 -24.99 11.72 22.71
C SER A 219 -24.22 10.53 23.33
N PRO A 220 -24.13 10.40 24.66
CA PRO A 220 -23.55 9.21 25.30
C PRO A 220 -24.20 7.90 24.82
N ALA A 221 -25.52 7.88 24.59
CA ALA A 221 -26.24 6.73 24.06
C ALA A 221 -25.86 6.43 22.60
N ASP A 222 -25.56 7.43 21.79
CA ASP A 222 -25.02 7.24 20.43
C ASP A 222 -23.64 6.61 20.49
N LEU A 223 -22.80 7.06 21.42
CA LEU A 223 -21.45 6.52 21.61
C LEU A 223 -21.48 5.04 22.03
N GLU A 224 -22.40 4.64 22.91
CA GLU A 224 -22.59 3.24 23.30
C GLU A 224 -23.09 2.39 22.12
N ARG A 225 -24.07 2.88 21.35
CA ARG A 225 -24.56 2.19 20.14
C ARG A 225 -23.44 2.02 19.11
N VAL A 226 -22.65 3.07 18.88
CA VAL A 226 -21.49 3.05 17.99
C VAL A 226 -20.47 2.02 18.45
N ALA A 227 -20.10 2.04 19.72
CA ALA A 227 -19.17 1.06 20.28
C ALA A 227 -19.70 -0.38 20.14
N GLY A 228 -21.00 -0.60 20.35
CA GLY A 228 -21.64 -1.89 20.15
C GLY A 228 -21.61 -2.38 18.70
N VAL A 229 -21.78 -1.49 17.72
CA VAL A 229 -21.72 -1.86 16.30
C VAL A 229 -20.28 -2.05 15.84
N ALA A 230 -19.36 -1.19 16.23
CA ALA A 230 -17.93 -1.35 15.94
C ALA A 230 -17.41 -2.69 16.47
N LEU A 231 -17.79 -3.04 17.72
CA LEU A 231 -17.46 -4.32 18.32
C LEU A 231 -18.10 -5.51 17.58
N ALA A 232 -19.35 -5.37 17.10
CA ALA A 232 -20.04 -6.42 16.35
C ALA A 232 -19.35 -6.68 15.00
N LEU A 233 -18.96 -5.63 14.28
CA LEU A 233 -18.20 -5.75 13.03
C LEU A 233 -16.80 -6.33 13.28
N GLU A 234 -16.14 -5.92 14.37
CA GLU A 234 -14.82 -6.45 14.70
C GLU A 234 -14.88 -7.95 15.07
N ARG A 235 -15.92 -8.38 15.77
CA ARG A 235 -16.17 -9.79 16.12
C ARG A 235 -16.73 -10.61 14.97
N ALA A 236 -17.24 -9.97 13.92
CA ALA A 236 -17.77 -10.65 12.76
C ALA A 236 -16.72 -11.59 12.15
N PRO A 237 -17.14 -12.79 11.69
CA PRO A 237 -16.27 -13.60 10.86
C PRO A 237 -15.79 -12.80 9.65
N GLY A 238 -14.51 -12.93 9.27
CA GLY A 238 -14.04 -12.16 8.13
C GLY A 238 -12.54 -12.24 7.89
N ARG A 239 -12.09 -11.39 7.00
CA ARG A 239 -10.69 -11.22 6.61
C ARG A 239 -10.24 -9.81 6.98
N ALA A 240 -9.09 -9.71 7.60
CA ALA A 240 -8.51 -8.42 7.96
C ALA A 240 -7.24 -8.17 7.15
N ALA A 241 -7.05 -6.92 6.72
CA ALA A 241 -5.80 -6.45 6.12
C ALA A 241 -5.63 -4.95 6.42
N ARG A 242 -4.43 -4.44 6.20
CA ARG A 242 -4.18 -2.99 6.37
C ARG A 242 -4.75 -2.15 5.24
N THR A 243 -4.82 -2.71 4.02
CA THR A 243 -5.31 -2.00 2.84
C THR A 243 -6.44 -2.77 2.15
N ALA A 244 -7.35 -2.05 1.51
CA ALA A 244 -8.39 -2.63 0.68
C ALA A 244 -7.81 -3.41 -0.51
N THR A 245 -6.75 -2.89 -1.13
CA THR A 245 -6.03 -3.53 -2.24
C THR A 245 -5.57 -4.93 -1.86
N SER A 246 -4.96 -5.11 -0.67
CA SER A 246 -4.49 -6.44 -0.22
C SER A 246 -5.63 -7.45 -0.08
N LEU A 247 -6.82 -7.02 0.36
CA LEU A 247 -8.01 -7.88 0.42
C LEU A 247 -8.55 -8.22 -0.96
N LEU A 248 -8.60 -7.25 -1.88
CA LEU A 248 -9.07 -7.44 -3.25
C LEU A 248 -8.14 -8.36 -4.05
N GLU A 249 -6.82 -8.19 -3.93
CA GLU A 249 -5.84 -9.12 -4.52
C GLU A 249 -5.97 -10.55 -3.97
N ALA A 250 -6.21 -10.67 -2.67
CA ALA A 250 -6.42 -11.98 -2.05
C ALA A 250 -7.77 -12.60 -2.47
N LEU A 251 -8.80 -11.79 -2.67
CA LEU A 251 -10.08 -12.22 -3.25
C LEU A 251 -9.90 -12.68 -4.70
N GLN A 252 -9.11 -11.96 -5.53
CA GLN A 252 -8.79 -12.36 -6.89
C GLN A 252 -8.13 -13.75 -6.92
N ARG A 253 -7.13 -13.97 -6.06
CA ARG A 253 -6.50 -15.30 -5.93
C ARG A 253 -7.49 -16.39 -5.48
N ALA A 254 -8.47 -16.06 -4.66
CA ALA A 254 -9.53 -16.99 -4.26
C ALA A 254 -10.50 -17.25 -5.42
N ASP A 255 -10.82 -16.23 -6.22
CA ASP A 255 -11.65 -16.35 -7.43
C ASP A 255 -11.00 -17.26 -8.48
N ASP A 256 -9.69 -17.16 -8.68
CA ASP A 256 -8.91 -18.05 -9.56
C ASP A 256 -9.10 -19.53 -9.19
N ARG A 257 -9.19 -19.82 -7.88
CA ARG A 257 -9.45 -21.18 -7.36
C ARG A 257 -10.92 -21.56 -7.28
N GLY A 258 -11.85 -20.67 -7.66
CA GLY A 258 -13.29 -20.90 -7.53
C GLY A 258 -13.82 -20.77 -6.10
N GLU A 259 -13.10 -20.06 -5.22
CA GLU A 259 -13.41 -19.92 -3.79
C GLU A 259 -13.95 -18.53 -3.41
N ALA A 260 -14.17 -17.63 -4.36
CA ALA A 260 -14.54 -16.22 -4.08
C ALA A 260 -15.70 -16.09 -3.10
N LEU A 261 -16.78 -16.85 -3.28
CA LEU A 261 -17.99 -16.82 -2.44
C LEU A 261 -17.77 -17.37 -1.02
N ARG A 262 -16.66 -18.08 -0.77
CA ARG A 262 -16.26 -18.54 0.57
C ARG A 262 -15.13 -17.71 1.17
N TYR A 263 -14.58 -16.80 0.39
CA TYR A 263 -13.47 -15.96 0.82
C TYR A 263 -13.94 -14.66 1.45
N LEU A 264 -14.88 -13.97 0.80
CA LEU A 264 -15.37 -12.66 1.24
C LEU A 264 -16.83 -12.46 0.82
N SER A 265 -17.66 -11.92 1.71
CA SER A 265 -19.06 -11.58 1.41
C SER A 265 -19.25 -10.10 1.15
N VAL A 266 -18.54 -9.24 1.87
CA VAL A 266 -18.67 -7.79 1.76
C VAL A 266 -17.37 -7.10 2.21
N LEU A 267 -17.03 -6.01 1.52
CA LEU A 267 -15.90 -5.14 1.85
C LEU A 267 -16.31 -3.69 1.56
N ALA A 268 -16.12 -2.80 2.51
CA ALA A 268 -16.29 -1.37 2.26
C ALA A 268 -15.05 -0.82 1.56
N VAL A 269 -15.22 -0.30 0.34
CA VAL A 269 -14.15 0.26 -0.51
C VAL A 269 -14.71 1.40 -1.34
N GLU A 270 -13.84 2.10 -2.04
CA GLU A 270 -14.23 3.06 -3.08
C GLU A 270 -14.86 2.35 -4.29
N GLU A 271 -15.82 3.01 -4.94
CA GLU A 271 -16.43 2.55 -6.20
C GLU A 271 -15.36 2.23 -7.26
N LYS A 272 -14.33 3.08 -7.36
CA LYS A 272 -13.16 2.88 -8.22
C LYS A 272 -12.52 1.50 -8.01
N ALA A 273 -12.34 1.06 -6.78
CA ALA A 273 -11.71 -0.22 -6.47
C ALA A 273 -12.56 -1.43 -6.93
N VAL A 274 -13.89 -1.30 -6.97
CA VAL A 274 -14.78 -2.31 -7.56
C VAL A 274 -14.58 -2.40 -9.08
N LEU A 275 -14.47 -1.26 -9.74
CA LEU A 275 -14.22 -1.20 -11.18
C LEU A 275 -12.86 -1.81 -11.53
N ASP A 276 -11.82 -1.49 -10.76
CA ASP A 276 -10.48 -2.07 -10.94
C ASP A 276 -10.48 -3.59 -10.78
N TYR A 277 -11.09 -4.08 -9.71
CA TYR A 277 -11.21 -5.52 -9.48
C TYR A 277 -11.90 -6.22 -10.65
N ASN A 278 -13.00 -5.66 -11.15
CA ASN A 278 -13.78 -6.22 -12.26
C ASN A 278 -13.04 -6.18 -13.61
N GLN A 279 -12.01 -5.35 -13.72
CA GLN A 279 -11.08 -5.34 -14.86
C GLN A 279 -9.91 -6.33 -14.69
N GLY A 280 -9.82 -7.05 -13.56
CA GLY A 280 -8.69 -7.92 -13.23
C GLY A 280 -7.48 -7.16 -12.70
N ASN A 281 -7.66 -5.92 -12.26
CA ASN A 281 -6.59 -5.04 -11.76
C ASN A 281 -6.87 -4.51 -10.35
N PRO A 282 -6.99 -5.35 -9.31
CA PRO A 282 -7.36 -4.92 -7.95
C PRO A 282 -6.38 -3.94 -7.31
N SER A 283 -5.17 -3.80 -7.86
CA SER A 283 -4.19 -2.80 -7.42
C SER A 283 -4.53 -1.38 -7.88
N GLY A 284 -5.34 -1.24 -8.95
CA GLY A 284 -5.61 0.03 -9.61
C GLY A 284 -4.39 0.66 -10.32
N ASN A 285 -3.22 -0.02 -10.32
CA ASN A 285 -2.04 0.48 -11.00
C ASN A 285 -2.18 0.29 -12.51
N PRO A 286 -2.11 1.37 -13.33
CA PRO A 286 -2.19 1.28 -14.79
C PRO A 286 -1.20 0.28 -15.41
N GLU A 287 0.01 0.18 -14.86
CA GLU A 287 1.05 -0.74 -15.35
C GLU A 287 0.66 -2.22 -15.22
N THR A 288 -0.27 -2.56 -14.33
CA THR A 288 -0.74 -3.93 -14.11
C THR A 288 -2.03 -4.27 -14.85
N LEU A 289 -2.65 -3.28 -15.47
CA LEU A 289 -3.86 -3.48 -16.27
C LEU A 289 -3.58 -4.46 -17.44
N GLY A 290 -4.48 -5.44 -17.60
CA GLY A 290 -4.35 -6.47 -18.63
C GLY A 290 -3.39 -7.62 -18.30
N ARG A 291 -2.68 -7.59 -17.17
CA ARG A 291 -1.81 -8.70 -16.72
C ARG A 291 -2.60 -9.89 -16.16
N HIS A 292 -3.82 -9.66 -15.72
CA HIS A 292 -4.74 -10.69 -15.22
C HIS A 292 -6.09 -10.57 -15.92
N GLY A 293 -6.77 -11.69 -16.09
CA GLY A 293 -8.13 -11.74 -16.68
C GLY A 293 -9.17 -11.16 -15.73
N LYS A 294 -10.36 -10.88 -16.26
CA LYS A 294 -11.52 -10.48 -15.46
C LYS A 294 -11.89 -11.59 -14.46
N PRO A 295 -12.39 -11.24 -13.25
CA PRO A 295 -12.80 -12.24 -12.26
C PRO A 295 -13.97 -13.08 -12.78
N LYS A 296 -14.01 -14.36 -12.35
CA LYS A 296 -15.13 -15.27 -12.60
C LYS A 296 -16.38 -14.82 -11.85
N VAL A 297 -16.19 -14.28 -10.64
CA VAL A 297 -17.23 -13.71 -9.80
C VAL A 297 -16.97 -12.20 -9.65
N PRO A 298 -17.59 -11.35 -10.47
CA PRO A 298 -17.42 -9.91 -10.37
C PRO A 298 -18.02 -9.37 -9.08
N LEU A 299 -17.50 -8.23 -8.62
CA LEU A 299 -18.06 -7.45 -7.55
C LEU A 299 -19.13 -6.48 -8.05
N VAL A 300 -20.05 -6.11 -7.18
CA VAL A 300 -20.95 -4.98 -7.37
C VAL A 300 -20.75 -3.94 -6.28
N ALA A 301 -20.89 -2.68 -6.67
CA ALA A 301 -20.81 -1.50 -5.81
C ALA A 301 -22.21 -1.21 -5.24
N VAL A 302 -22.52 -1.76 -4.07
CA VAL A 302 -23.79 -1.50 -3.40
C VAL A 302 -23.68 -0.17 -2.67
N LEU A 303 -24.45 0.84 -3.10
CA LEU A 303 -24.57 2.13 -2.42
C LEU A 303 -25.46 1.97 -1.18
N PRO A 304 -24.94 2.24 0.03
CA PRO A 304 -25.75 2.12 1.25
C PRO A 304 -26.97 3.05 1.21
N LYS A 305 -28.15 2.53 1.55
CA LYS A 305 -29.41 3.29 1.56
C LYS A 305 -29.42 4.46 2.54
N GLU A 306 -28.61 4.37 3.59
CA GLU A 306 -28.43 5.42 4.59
C GLU A 306 -27.64 6.62 4.03
N GLY A 307 -27.03 6.46 2.88
CA GLY A 307 -26.08 7.38 2.27
C GLY A 307 -24.64 6.94 2.49
N THR A 308 -23.71 7.58 1.82
CA THR A 308 -22.30 7.22 1.85
C THR A 308 -21.39 8.44 1.92
N LEU A 309 -20.17 8.20 2.41
CA LEU A 309 -19.07 9.15 2.34
C LEU A 309 -18.42 9.10 0.94
N GLU A 310 -17.73 10.16 0.58
CA GLU A 310 -17.01 10.28 -0.67
C GLU A 310 -15.52 10.48 -0.40
N SER A 311 -14.67 9.77 -1.11
CA SER A 311 -13.27 10.13 -1.29
C SER A 311 -13.23 11.30 -2.27
N ASP A 312 -12.84 12.48 -1.79
CA ASP A 312 -12.97 13.73 -2.52
C ASP A 312 -11.64 14.29 -3.06
N TYR A 313 -10.55 13.55 -2.91
CA TYR A 313 -9.22 13.81 -3.47
C TYR A 313 -8.84 15.31 -3.50
N PRO A 314 -8.75 15.99 -2.34
CA PRO A 314 -8.47 17.42 -2.27
C PRO A 314 -7.00 17.69 -2.64
N PHE A 315 -6.76 18.70 -3.48
CA PHE A 315 -5.45 19.21 -3.84
C PHE A 315 -5.03 20.30 -2.85
N LEU A 316 -4.08 20.02 -1.99
CA LEU A 316 -3.71 20.86 -0.86
C LEU A 316 -2.29 21.41 -1.05
N THR A 317 -2.16 22.62 -1.60
CA THR A 317 -0.89 23.36 -1.61
C THR A 317 -0.52 23.75 -0.19
N LEU A 318 0.60 23.26 0.33
CA LEU A 318 0.96 23.44 1.73
C LEU A 318 1.37 24.88 2.04
N ARG A 319 0.90 25.42 3.17
CA ARG A 319 1.33 26.70 3.74
C ARG A 319 2.55 26.48 4.63
N ALA A 320 3.60 25.88 4.08
CA ALA A 320 4.81 25.51 4.80
C ALA A 320 5.98 26.44 4.45
N PRO A 321 6.97 26.63 5.35
CA PRO A 321 8.10 27.52 5.08
C PRO A 321 8.95 27.15 3.86
N TRP A 322 8.90 25.88 3.45
CA TRP A 322 9.64 25.38 2.29
C TRP A 322 8.86 25.53 0.96
N VAL A 323 7.60 26.00 0.98
CA VAL A 323 6.79 26.23 -0.22
C VAL A 323 6.83 27.71 -0.56
N GLY A 324 7.59 28.07 -1.58
CA GLY A 324 7.76 29.43 -2.05
C GLY A 324 6.65 29.87 -3.03
N ASP A 325 6.77 31.09 -3.54
CA ASP A 325 5.81 31.64 -4.51
C ASP A 325 5.85 30.89 -5.84
N GLN A 326 7.02 30.37 -6.21
CA GLN A 326 7.18 29.60 -7.45
C GLN A 326 6.46 28.27 -7.38
N GLU A 327 6.61 27.54 -6.28
CA GLU A 327 5.92 26.27 -6.04
C GLU A 327 4.41 26.49 -5.91
N ARG A 328 3.96 27.57 -5.27
CA ARG A 328 2.54 27.93 -5.21
C ARG A 328 1.94 28.23 -6.58
N ALA A 329 2.66 28.98 -7.43
CA ALA A 329 2.22 29.27 -8.79
C ALA A 329 2.20 28.00 -9.65
N ALA A 330 3.22 27.14 -9.53
CA ALA A 330 3.30 25.85 -10.19
C ALA A 330 2.16 24.91 -9.76
N ALA A 331 1.86 24.85 -8.47
CA ALA A 331 0.76 24.05 -7.91
C ALA A 331 -0.62 24.52 -8.44
N ALA A 332 -0.83 25.84 -8.51
CA ALA A 332 -2.08 26.39 -9.04
C ALA A 332 -2.25 26.09 -10.54
N ASP A 333 -1.16 26.11 -11.31
CA ASP A 333 -1.20 25.77 -12.73
C ASP A 333 -1.44 24.28 -12.96
N PHE A 334 -0.74 23.41 -12.21
CA PHE A 334 -0.94 21.97 -12.27
C PHE A 334 -2.36 21.57 -11.84
N LEU A 335 -2.92 22.20 -10.80
CA LEU A 335 -4.33 21.96 -10.42
C LEU A 335 -5.30 22.33 -11.54
N ARG A 336 -5.06 23.47 -12.25
CA ARG A 336 -5.88 23.86 -13.41
C ARG A 336 -5.83 22.80 -14.51
N TYR A 337 -4.64 22.25 -14.79
CA TYR A 337 -4.48 21.14 -15.73
C TYR A 337 -5.26 19.90 -15.27
N LEU A 338 -5.11 19.46 -14.02
CA LEU A 338 -5.81 18.29 -13.48
C LEU A 338 -7.35 18.44 -13.56
N ARG A 339 -7.86 19.66 -13.55
CA ARG A 339 -9.30 19.96 -13.70
C ARG A 339 -9.71 20.28 -15.14
N SER A 340 -8.82 20.21 -16.10
CA SER A 340 -9.13 20.36 -17.52
C SER A 340 -9.84 19.14 -18.09
N ASP A 341 -10.60 19.33 -19.17
CA ASP A 341 -11.35 18.25 -19.82
C ASP A 341 -10.46 17.04 -20.20
N PRO A 342 -9.25 17.20 -20.76
CA PRO A 342 -8.38 16.06 -21.07
C PRO A 342 -7.97 15.26 -19.83
N ALA A 343 -7.57 15.92 -18.74
CA ALA A 343 -7.19 15.24 -17.51
C ALA A 343 -8.40 14.58 -16.84
N GLN A 344 -9.55 15.25 -16.82
CA GLN A 344 -10.80 14.67 -16.30
C GLN A 344 -11.25 13.47 -17.12
N ALA A 345 -11.10 13.48 -18.45
CA ALA A 345 -11.38 12.31 -19.29
C ALA A 345 -10.50 11.10 -18.92
N ARG A 346 -9.21 11.33 -18.57
CA ARG A 346 -8.31 10.27 -18.10
C ARG A 346 -8.76 9.70 -16.74
N LEU A 347 -9.18 10.56 -15.81
CA LEU A 347 -9.72 10.15 -14.52
C LEU A 347 -11.00 9.33 -14.67
N LEU A 348 -11.94 9.78 -15.54
CA LEU A 348 -13.17 9.04 -15.87
C LEU A 348 -12.86 7.67 -16.49
N ALA A 349 -11.92 7.61 -17.43
CA ALA A 349 -11.50 6.37 -18.10
C ALA A 349 -10.85 5.39 -17.09
N ALA A 350 -10.19 5.90 -16.05
CA ALA A 350 -9.64 5.10 -14.97
C ALA A 350 -10.67 4.69 -13.90
N GLY A 351 -11.94 5.09 -14.02
CA GLY A 351 -13.02 4.69 -13.10
C GLY A 351 -13.26 5.63 -11.92
N TYR A 352 -12.58 6.79 -11.87
CA TYR A 352 -12.95 7.87 -10.95
C TYR A 352 -14.19 8.62 -11.49
N ARG A 353 -14.82 9.38 -10.63
CA ARG A 353 -15.76 10.43 -11.02
C ARG A 353 -15.01 11.76 -11.14
N THR A 354 -15.52 12.70 -11.92
CA THR A 354 -14.94 14.05 -11.98
C THR A 354 -14.95 14.72 -10.60
N PHE A 355 -14.27 15.85 -10.48
CA PHE A 355 -14.33 16.68 -9.26
C PHE A 355 -15.75 17.19 -8.96
N GLU A 356 -16.65 17.19 -9.94
CA GLU A 356 -18.07 17.54 -9.79
C GLU A 356 -18.97 16.32 -9.51
N GLY A 357 -18.40 15.10 -9.53
CA GLY A 357 -19.13 13.85 -9.28
C GLY A 357 -19.74 13.21 -10.52
N VAL A 358 -19.43 13.69 -11.74
CA VAL A 358 -19.88 13.09 -12.99
C VAL A 358 -19.25 11.72 -13.15
N VAL A 359 -20.06 10.72 -13.55
CA VAL A 359 -19.61 9.33 -13.71
C VAL A 359 -19.01 9.09 -15.10
N GLY A 360 -17.99 8.22 -15.14
CA GLY A 360 -17.35 7.81 -16.38
C GLY A 360 -18.02 6.60 -17.06
N PRO A 361 -17.53 6.23 -18.25
CA PRO A 361 -18.12 5.17 -19.07
C PRO A 361 -18.01 3.78 -18.44
N LEU A 362 -17.11 3.56 -17.49
CA LEU A 362 -16.97 2.29 -16.76
C LEU A 362 -18.06 2.07 -15.72
N ALA A 363 -18.69 3.14 -15.19
CA ALA A 363 -19.72 3.04 -14.17
C ALA A 363 -21.06 2.61 -14.79
N THR A 364 -21.23 1.32 -15.00
CA THR A 364 -22.44 0.70 -15.57
C THR A 364 -22.91 -0.47 -14.71
N PRO A 365 -24.21 -0.85 -14.78
CA PRO A 365 -24.71 -2.04 -14.10
C PRO A 365 -23.99 -3.33 -14.53
N ALA A 366 -23.57 -3.42 -15.79
CA ALA A 366 -22.77 -4.55 -16.29
C ALA A 366 -21.42 -4.65 -15.55
N ASN A 367 -20.77 -3.52 -15.29
CA ASN A 367 -19.54 -3.43 -14.51
C ASN A 367 -19.77 -3.38 -12.99
N GLY A 368 -21.01 -3.61 -12.54
CA GLY A 368 -21.34 -3.69 -11.11
C GLY A 368 -21.67 -2.35 -10.44
N VAL A 369 -21.86 -1.28 -11.19
CA VAL A 369 -22.18 0.05 -10.62
C VAL A 369 -23.60 0.47 -11.00
N ASP A 370 -24.44 0.73 -9.99
CA ASP A 370 -25.76 1.35 -10.14
C ASP A 370 -25.66 2.85 -9.79
N ILE A 371 -25.72 3.69 -10.83
CA ILE A 371 -25.53 5.14 -10.71
C ILE A 371 -26.76 5.89 -10.16
N GLY A 372 -27.92 5.25 -10.05
CA GLY A 372 -29.20 5.90 -9.78
C GLY A 372 -29.45 6.29 -8.30
N ARG A 373 -28.61 5.89 -7.36
CA ARG A 373 -28.93 5.96 -5.91
C ARG A 373 -27.89 6.63 -5.04
N LEU A 374 -26.95 7.37 -5.61
CA LEU A 374 -25.91 8.03 -4.82
C LEU A 374 -26.51 9.14 -3.94
N ARG A 375 -26.37 8.98 -2.63
CA ARG A 375 -26.61 10.01 -1.64
C ARG A 375 -25.34 10.23 -0.84
N VAL A 376 -24.60 11.29 -1.13
CA VAL A 376 -23.42 11.66 -0.37
C VAL A 376 -23.84 12.32 0.95
N VAL A 377 -23.31 11.80 2.06
CA VAL A 377 -23.50 12.42 3.38
C VAL A 377 -22.41 13.49 3.60
N PRO A 378 -22.69 14.56 4.34
CA PRO A 378 -21.67 15.58 4.65
C PRO A 378 -20.46 14.97 5.33
N ALA A 379 -19.29 15.56 5.11
CA ALA A 379 -18.08 15.17 5.81
C ALA A 379 -18.28 15.24 7.33
N PRO A 380 -17.83 14.23 8.09
CA PRO A 380 -17.98 14.18 9.54
C PRO A 380 -17.19 15.32 10.20
N THR A 381 -17.66 15.77 11.36
CA THR A 381 -16.90 16.74 12.15
C THR A 381 -15.56 16.15 12.61
N PRO A 382 -14.52 16.97 12.81
CA PRO A 382 -13.22 16.48 13.32
C PRO A 382 -13.34 15.66 14.62
N ALA A 383 -14.30 16.01 15.48
CA ALA A 383 -14.57 15.28 16.72
C ALA A 383 -15.05 13.84 16.47
N VAL A 384 -15.91 13.60 15.48
CA VAL A 384 -16.37 12.27 15.08
C VAL A 384 -15.22 11.47 14.50
N VAL A 385 -14.39 12.09 13.65
CA VAL A 385 -13.21 11.43 13.06
C VAL A 385 -12.22 10.99 14.14
N GLN A 386 -11.92 11.87 15.10
CA GLN A 386 -11.03 11.57 16.22
C GLN A 386 -11.60 10.45 17.11
N LEU A 387 -12.90 10.46 17.39
CA LEU A 387 -13.56 9.41 18.15
C LEU A 387 -13.46 8.06 17.46
N VAL A 388 -13.72 8.00 16.15
CA VAL A 388 -13.61 6.78 15.34
C VAL A 388 -12.16 6.29 15.32
N ALA A 389 -11.19 7.17 15.09
CA ALA A 389 -9.78 6.82 15.08
C ALA A 389 -9.32 6.25 16.44
N ALA A 390 -9.68 6.91 17.56
CA ALA A 390 -9.34 6.46 18.91
C ALA A 390 -10.03 5.14 19.27
N SER A 391 -11.28 4.93 18.87
CA SER A 391 -12.01 3.67 19.10
C SER A 391 -11.41 2.52 18.31
N SER A 392 -11.05 2.75 17.05
CA SER A 392 -10.41 1.76 16.17
C SER A 392 -9.02 1.39 16.68
N GLU A 393 -8.28 2.36 17.22
CA GLU A 393 -6.97 2.10 17.82
C GLU A 393 -7.03 1.20 19.04
N LYS A 394 -8.07 1.33 19.88
CA LYS A 394 -8.29 0.45 21.05
C LYS A 394 -8.61 -1.00 20.66
N VAL A 395 -9.20 -1.22 19.49
CA VAL A 395 -9.66 -2.54 19.02
C VAL A 395 -8.62 -3.21 18.11
N ARG A 396 -7.67 -2.44 17.56
CA ARG A 396 -6.63 -2.93 16.65
C ARG A 396 -5.75 -3.99 17.32
N LYS A 397 -5.60 -5.15 16.68
CA LYS A 397 -4.60 -6.13 17.11
C LYS A 397 -3.20 -5.58 16.85
N ARG A 398 -2.41 -5.48 17.92
CA ARG A 398 -1.03 -5.03 17.87
C ARG A 398 -0.12 -6.13 17.33
N GLY A 399 0.91 -5.76 16.59
CA GLY A 399 1.95 -6.66 16.13
C GLY A 399 2.98 -6.97 17.22
N ASN A 400 3.51 -8.20 17.21
CA ASN A 400 4.73 -8.63 17.88
C ASN A 400 5.53 -9.41 16.83
N VAL A 401 6.38 -8.70 16.09
CA VAL A 401 6.93 -9.13 14.80
C VAL A 401 8.44 -9.17 14.84
N LEU A 402 9.02 -10.28 14.38
CA LEU A 402 10.45 -10.40 14.13
C LEU A 402 10.69 -10.42 12.61
N ALA A 403 11.33 -9.39 12.08
CA ALA A 403 11.81 -9.38 10.70
C ALA A 403 13.14 -10.14 10.61
N VAL A 404 13.23 -11.04 9.66
CA VAL A 404 14.39 -11.92 9.42
C VAL A 404 14.79 -11.78 7.97
N ILE A 405 15.91 -11.12 7.71
CA ILE A 405 16.35 -10.71 6.38
C ILE A 405 17.57 -11.51 5.96
N ASP A 406 17.48 -12.14 4.81
CA ASP A 406 18.57 -12.84 4.14
C ASP A 406 19.70 -11.88 3.75
N VAL A 407 20.92 -12.23 4.13
CA VAL A 407 22.15 -11.54 3.74
C VAL A 407 23.15 -12.54 3.15
N SER A 408 22.70 -13.67 2.60
CA SER A 408 23.57 -14.61 1.88
C SER A 408 24.21 -13.96 0.65
N GLY A 409 25.24 -14.61 0.10
CA GLY A 409 26.01 -14.08 -1.03
C GLY A 409 25.16 -13.79 -2.27
N SER A 410 24.06 -14.52 -2.50
CA SER A 410 23.13 -14.30 -3.61
C SER A 410 22.47 -12.91 -3.57
N MET A 411 22.39 -12.29 -2.38
CA MET A 411 21.83 -10.95 -2.19
C MET A 411 22.70 -9.82 -2.79
N GLU A 412 23.95 -10.11 -3.15
CA GLU A 412 24.85 -9.18 -3.84
C GLU A 412 24.55 -9.08 -5.34
N ALA A 413 23.82 -10.04 -5.90
CA ALA A 413 23.51 -10.07 -7.32
C ALA A 413 22.79 -8.80 -7.77
N LEU A 414 23.25 -8.23 -8.89
CA LEU A 414 22.60 -7.10 -9.55
C LEU A 414 21.22 -7.50 -10.08
N VAL A 415 20.25 -6.63 -9.91
CA VAL A 415 18.91 -6.84 -10.46
C VAL A 415 18.92 -6.54 -11.96
N PRO A 416 18.41 -7.44 -12.82
CA PRO A 416 18.37 -7.21 -14.25
C PRO A 416 17.70 -5.87 -14.62
N GLY A 417 18.42 -5.04 -15.38
CA GLY A 417 17.95 -3.73 -15.80
C GLY A 417 18.01 -2.64 -14.72
N ALA A 418 18.68 -2.86 -13.59
CA ALA A 418 18.91 -1.88 -12.53
C ALA A 418 20.39 -1.81 -12.14
N THR A 419 20.82 -0.69 -11.56
CA THR A 419 22.16 -0.51 -10.98
C THR A 419 22.24 -0.92 -9.50
N ALA A 420 21.17 -1.49 -8.96
CA ALA A 420 21.02 -1.87 -7.55
C ALA A 420 21.16 -3.38 -7.39
N THR A 421 21.73 -3.81 -6.26
CA THR A 421 21.74 -5.21 -5.86
C THR A 421 20.38 -5.62 -5.27
N LYS A 422 20.14 -6.94 -5.14
CA LYS A 422 18.95 -7.45 -4.45
C LYS A 422 18.84 -6.88 -3.04
N LEU A 423 19.95 -6.83 -2.27
CA LEU A 423 19.97 -6.25 -0.93
C LEU A 423 19.68 -4.75 -0.91
N ASP A 424 20.13 -3.99 -1.92
CA ASP A 424 19.83 -2.56 -2.00
C ASP A 424 18.33 -2.28 -2.14
N LEU A 425 17.62 -3.12 -2.88
CA LEU A 425 16.17 -3.02 -2.99
C LEU A 425 15.47 -3.32 -1.65
N VAL A 426 15.96 -4.32 -0.90
CA VAL A 426 15.45 -4.61 0.46
C VAL A 426 15.70 -3.43 1.40
N LYS A 427 16.87 -2.77 1.30
CA LYS A 427 17.16 -1.57 2.09
C LYS A 427 16.18 -0.42 1.77
N ARG A 428 15.79 -0.26 0.53
CA ARG A 428 14.75 0.73 0.14
C ARG A 428 13.38 0.42 0.74
N ALA A 429 13.04 -0.86 0.88
CA ALA A 429 11.79 -1.30 1.49
C ALA A 429 11.66 -0.94 2.99
N THR A 430 12.71 -0.36 3.62
CA THR A 430 12.67 0.09 5.03
C THR A 430 11.60 1.15 5.30
N VAL A 431 11.07 1.81 4.27
CA VAL A 431 9.90 2.70 4.36
C VAL A 431 8.72 1.99 5.05
N ALA A 432 8.59 0.66 4.88
CA ALA A 432 7.56 -0.13 5.55
C ALA A 432 7.67 -0.14 7.10
N LEU A 433 8.83 0.18 7.68
CA LEU A 433 8.98 0.33 9.14
C LEU A 433 8.17 1.49 9.71
N SER A 434 7.88 2.51 8.91
CA SER A 434 6.99 3.61 9.30
C SER A 434 5.54 3.17 9.51
N MET A 435 5.17 1.99 9.00
CA MET A 435 3.82 1.46 9.08
C MET A 435 3.49 0.82 10.45
N PHE A 436 4.49 0.56 11.30
CA PHE A 436 4.26 0.06 12.66
C PHE A 436 3.96 1.21 13.62
N ALA A 437 2.95 1.08 14.48
CA ALA A 437 2.67 2.07 15.51
C ALA A 437 3.65 1.93 16.69
N ASP A 438 3.73 2.94 17.54
CA ASP A 438 4.70 2.98 18.64
C ASP A 438 4.53 1.86 19.67
N ASP A 439 3.33 1.34 19.82
CA ASP A 439 3.02 0.22 20.70
C ASP A 439 3.02 -1.17 20.03
N ASP A 440 3.24 -1.25 18.71
CA ASP A 440 3.67 -2.49 18.07
C ASP A 440 5.07 -2.88 18.59
N ARG A 441 5.40 -4.16 18.50
CA ARG A 441 6.75 -4.65 18.83
C ARG A 441 7.41 -5.14 17.57
N LEU A 442 8.65 -4.71 17.35
CA LEU A 442 9.44 -5.07 16.17
C LEU A 442 10.88 -5.39 16.59
N GLY A 443 11.39 -6.48 16.07
CA GLY A 443 12.80 -6.88 16.14
C GLY A 443 13.34 -7.14 14.74
N LEU A 444 14.66 -7.19 14.62
CA LEU A 444 15.35 -7.40 13.34
C LEU A 444 16.50 -8.39 13.53
N TRP A 445 16.49 -9.46 12.73
CA TRP A 445 17.60 -10.35 12.52
C TRP A 445 18.09 -10.25 11.07
N GLN A 446 19.38 -10.43 10.87
CA GLN A 446 19.94 -10.83 9.59
C GLN A 446 20.34 -12.28 9.64
N PHE A 447 20.31 -12.98 8.52
CA PHE A 447 20.74 -14.36 8.49
C PHE A 447 21.51 -14.73 7.22
N SER A 448 22.51 -15.58 7.41
CA SER A 448 23.20 -16.43 6.46
C SER A 448 23.98 -17.47 7.27
N ALA A 449 24.66 -18.41 6.64
CA ALA A 449 25.40 -19.43 7.38
C ALA A 449 26.48 -18.80 8.31
N ARG A 450 26.49 -19.22 9.57
CA ARG A 450 27.48 -18.84 10.61
C ARG A 450 27.59 -17.34 10.87
N GLN A 451 26.47 -16.66 11.03
CA GLN A 451 26.43 -15.22 11.32
C GLN A 451 26.93 -14.84 12.73
N ASP A 452 26.76 -15.76 13.71
CA ASP A 452 27.18 -15.57 15.10
C ASP A 452 27.65 -16.90 15.68
N GLY A 453 28.92 -17.23 15.49
CA GLY A 453 29.49 -18.51 15.86
C GLY A 453 28.86 -19.68 15.09
N ALA A 454 28.14 -20.56 15.80
CA ALA A 454 27.43 -21.69 15.20
C ALA A 454 26.03 -21.33 14.69
N LYS A 455 25.54 -20.11 14.99
CA LYS A 455 24.21 -19.64 14.60
C LYS A 455 24.23 -19.06 13.20
N ASP A 456 23.19 -19.35 12.43
CA ASP A 456 23.01 -18.82 11.09
C ASP A 456 22.32 -17.45 11.07
N TRP A 457 22.08 -16.87 12.22
CA TRP A 457 21.43 -15.56 12.38
C TRP A 457 22.16 -14.70 13.41
N ARG A 458 21.98 -13.40 13.26
CA ARG A 458 22.46 -12.40 14.20
C ARG A 458 21.33 -11.42 14.52
N THR A 459 21.15 -11.13 15.82
CA THR A 459 20.23 -10.11 16.28
C THR A 459 20.82 -8.72 16.00
N MET A 460 20.18 -7.98 15.10
CA MET A 460 20.54 -6.60 14.77
C MET A 460 19.84 -5.61 15.70
N VAL A 461 18.54 -5.82 15.95
CA VAL A 461 17.73 -5.06 16.90
C VAL A 461 16.86 -6.04 17.68
N PRO A 462 16.92 -6.07 19.02
CA PRO A 462 16.10 -6.97 19.82
C PRO A 462 14.63 -6.64 19.73
N LEU A 463 13.77 -7.67 19.87
CA LEU A 463 12.32 -7.53 19.83
C LEU A 463 11.82 -6.63 20.98
N GLY A 464 11.19 -5.51 20.64
CA GLY A 464 10.71 -4.53 21.62
C GLY A 464 9.72 -3.55 21.02
N ARG A 465 9.06 -2.71 21.86
CA ARG A 465 8.08 -1.73 21.39
C ARG A 465 8.74 -0.71 20.46
N VAL A 466 8.05 -0.35 19.38
CA VAL A 466 8.58 0.58 18.38
C VAL A 466 8.79 1.99 18.96
N GLY A 467 7.94 2.41 19.90
CA GLY A 467 8.09 3.68 20.61
C GLY A 467 9.25 3.71 21.64
N ASP A 468 9.79 2.55 22.06
CA ASP A 468 10.87 2.51 23.05
C ASP A 468 12.24 2.65 22.35
N PRO A 469 13.20 3.40 22.93
CA PRO A 469 14.54 3.53 22.37
C PRO A 469 15.35 2.24 22.51
N VAL A 470 16.38 2.11 21.69
CA VAL A 470 17.40 1.04 21.75
C VAL A 470 18.76 1.71 21.92
N GLY A 471 19.42 1.48 23.06
CA GLY A 471 20.72 2.13 23.34
C GLY A 471 20.68 3.66 23.25
N GLY A 472 19.58 4.29 23.66
CA GLY A 472 19.37 5.73 23.57
C GLY A 472 18.92 6.26 22.21
N THR A 473 18.85 5.41 21.17
CA THR A 473 18.40 5.78 19.81
C THR A 473 16.93 5.38 19.62
N PRO A 474 16.08 6.23 19.01
CA PRO A 474 14.72 5.83 18.64
C PRO A 474 14.72 4.53 17.83
N ARG A 475 13.90 3.54 18.24
CA ARG A 475 13.93 2.19 17.63
C ARG A 475 13.75 2.20 16.14
N ARG A 476 12.89 3.07 15.57
CA ARG A 476 12.72 3.20 14.12
C ARG A 476 14.02 3.57 13.43
N GLN A 477 14.78 4.49 14.02
CA GLN A 477 16.08 4.91 13.51
C GLN A 477 17.12 3.79 13.64
N ALA A 478 17.14 3.09 14.78
CA ALA A 478 18.01 1.93 15.00
C ALA A 478 17.75 0.80 14.00
N LEU A 479 16.47 0.49 13.72
CA LEU A 479 16.07 -0.48 12.70
C LEU A 479 16.54 -0.06 11.30
N GLY A 480 16.28 1.19 10.92
CA GLY A 480 16.72 1.72 9.62
C GLY A 480 18.24 1.67 9.47
N ALA A 481 18.99 2.13 10.47
CA ALA A 481 20.45 2.09 10.49
C ALA A 481 20.98 0.65 10.41
N ALA A 482 20.38 -0.29 11.14
CA ALA A 482 20.78 -1.70 11.13
C ALA A 482 20.57 -2.33 9.73
N ILE A 483 19.45 -2.04 9.05
CA ILE A 483 19.21 -2.53 7.69
C ILE A 483 20.21 -1.92 6.71
N GLN A 484 20.49 -0.62 6.78
CA GLN A 484 21.49 0.02 5.91
C GLN A 484 22.92 -0.54 6.14
N ALA A 485 23.21 -1.00 7.35
CA ALA A 485 24.50 -1.59 7.69
C ALA A 485 24.68 -3.05 7.20
N MET A 486 23.61 -3.72 6.77
CA MET A 486 23.68 -5.12 6.28
C MET A 486 24.63 -5.24 5.09
N ARG A 487 25.37 -6.35 5.04
CA ARG A 487 26.30 -6.69 3.95
C ARG A 487 26.09 -8.15 3.56
N PRO A 488 26.09 -8.48 2.26
CA PRO A 488 25.94 -9.86 1.81
C PRO A 488 27.18 -10.67 2.16
N ALA A 489 26.98 -11.88 2.68
CA ALA A 489 28.04 -12.86 2.92
C ALA A 489 27.49 -14.26 3.26
N GLY A 490 28.21 -15.31 2.87
CA GLY A 490 27.94 -16.68 3.28
C GLY A 490 26.84 -17.38 2.50
N GLN A 491 26.53 -18.60 2.91
CA GLN A 491 25.47 -19.46 2.36
C GLN A 491 24.15 -19.24 3.08
N THR A 492 23.03 -19.71 2.52
CA THR A 492 21.68 -19.53 3.07
C THR A 492 21.36 -20.61 4.12
N GLY A 493 21.31 -20.21 5.41
CA GLY A 493 20.88 -21.07 6.52
C GLY A 493 19.40 -20.88 6.87
N LEU A 494 18.50 -21.24 5.94
CA LEU A 494 17.07 -20.88 5.99
C LEU A 494 16.29 -21.61 7.08
N TYR A 495 16.44 -22.95 7.17
CA TYR A 495 15.53 -23.75 8.00
C TYR A 495 15.84 -23.62 9.49
N ASP A 496 17.11 -23.67 9.87
CA ASP A 496 17.54 -23.48 11.27
C ASP A 496 17.16 -22.07 11.76
N THR A 497 17.37 -21.06 10.93
CA THR A 497 17.00 -19.67 11.23
C THR A 497 15.49 -19.52 11.40
N THR A 498 14.70 -20.15 10.51
CA THR A 498 13.23 -20.09 10.60
C THR A 498 12.72 -20.64 11.93
N LEU A 499 13.23 -21.82 12.33
CA LEU A 499 12.84 -22.43 13.59
C LEU A 499 13.24 -21.55 14.78
N ALA A 500 14.47 -21.06 14.81
CA ALA A 500 14.96 -20.19 15.87
C ALA A 500 14.17 -18.90 15.99
N ALA A 501 13.79 -18.29 14.86
CA ALA A 501 12.97 -17.07 14.83
C ALA A 501 11.57 -17.31 15.39
N VAL A 502 10.94 -18.44 15.06
CA VAL A 502 9.64 -18.83 15.63
C VAL A 502 9.75 -19.05 17.14
N GLU A 503 10.80 -19.70 17.61
CA GLU A 503 11.06 -19.92 19.03
C GLU A 503 11.33 -18.59 19.76
N GLU A 504 12.03 -17.64 19.13
CA GLU A 504 12.25 -16.31 19.69
C GLU A 504 10.94 -15.56 19.90
N VAL A 505 10.09 -15.48 18.87
CA VAL A 505 8.78 -14.83 19.00
C VAL A 505 7.89 -15.57 20.00
N ARG A 506 7.98 -16.91 20.08
CA ARG A 506 7.25 -17.73 21.06
C ARG A 506 7.67 -17.45 22.50
N ARG A 507 8.97 -17.27 22.75
CA ARG A 507 9.49 -16.86 24.07
C ARG A 507 8.96 -15.47 24.49
N HIS A 508 8.77 -14.59 23.52
CA HIS A 508 8.25 -13.24 23.72
C HIS A 508 6.77 -13.11 23.33
N TRP A 509 6.04 -14.24 23.34
CA TRP A 509 4.64 -14.28 22.92
C TRP A 509 3.74 -13.42 23.82
N ILE A 510 2.84 -12.67 23.21
CA ILE A 510 1.92 -11.78 23.93
C ILE A 510 0.49 -12.09 23.52
N SER A 511 -0.36 -12.37 24.50
CA SER A 511 -1.80 -12.59 24.28
C SER A 511 -2.47 -11.36 23.68
N GLY A 512 -3.40 -11.57 22.74
CA GLY A 512 -4.11 -10.48 22.07
C GLY A 512 -3.31 -9.76 20.97
N ARG A 513 -2.03 -10.14 20.76
CA ARG A 513 -1.21 -9.60 19.65
C ARG A 513 -1.08 -10.61 18.52
N ILE A 514 -0.78 -10.11 17.33
CA ILE A 514 -0.34 -10.94 16.21
C ILE A 514 1.14 -11.22 16.40
N ASN A 515 1.47 -12.46 16.82
CA ASN A 515 2.83 -12.91 16.99
C ASN A 515 3.32 -13.54 15.68
N ALA A 516 4.30 -12.93 15.03
CA ALA A 516 4.73 -13.34 13.70
C ALA A 516 6.22 -13.17 13.44
N VAL A 517 6.73 -13.99 12.52
CA VAL A 517 8.02 -13.85 11.86
C VAL A 517 7.76 -13.41 10.42
N VAL A 518 8.45 -12.39 9.95
CA VAL A 518 8.52 -12.02 8.53
C VAL A 518 9.88 -12.45 8.01
N LEU A 519 9.90 -13.47 7.18
CA LEU A 519 11.09 -14.10 6.63
C LEU A 519 11.26 -13.70 5.16
N LEU A 520 12.36 -13.03 4.84
CA LEU A 520 12.68 -12.58 3.49
C LEU A 520 13.95 -13.28 3.01
N THR A 521 13.88 -13.94 1.84
CA THR A 521 15.00 -14.65 1.22
C THR A 521 14.87 -14.67 -0.30
N ASP A 522 16.02 -14.71 -0.99
CA ASP A 522 16.11 -14.85 -2.44
C ASP A 522 16.67 -16.22 -2.85
N GLY A 523 16.94 -17.12 -1.89
CA GLY A 523 17.64 -18.37 -2.08
C GLY A 523 16.91 -19.61 -1.58
N ARG A 524 17.61 -20.73 -1.71
CA ARG A 524 17.26 -22.05 -1.16
C ARG A 524 18.06 -22.28 0.10
N ASN A 525 17.65 -23.25 0.92
CA ASN A 525 18.50 -23.68 2.03
C ASN A 525 19.76 -24.38 1.52
N GLU A 526 20.93 -23.81 1.78
CA GLU A 526 22.22 -24.33 1.31
C GLU A 526 23.04 -24.96 2.44
N LYS A 527 22.61 -24.80 3.68
CA LYS A 527 23.37 -25.33 4.84
C LYS A 527 23.35 -26.84 4.86
N GLN A 528 24.55 -27.43 4.78
CA GLN A 528 24.76 -28.87 4.98
C GLN A 528 24.78 -29.21 6.48
N GLY A 529 24.18 -30.37 6.86
CA GLY A 529 24.15 -30.84 8.25
C GLY A 529 23.19 -30.06 9.17
N GLY A 530 22.36 -29.14 8.64
CA GLY A 530 21.28 -28.47 9.34
C GLY A 530 19.95 -29.22 9.27
N LEU A 531 18.86 -28.57 9.67
CA LEU A 531 17.52 -29.12 9.53
C LEU A 531 17.16 -29.32 8.06
N ASP A 532 16.48 -30.42 7.74
CA ASP A 532 15.76 -30.59 6.48
C ASP A 532 14.35 -29.97 6.58
N LEU A 533 13.71 -29.74 5.41
CA LEU A 533 12.38 -29.13 5.34
C LEU A 533 11.33 -29.95 6.10
N SER A 534 11.37 -31.28 6.00
CA SER A 534 10.37 -32.16 6.63
C SER A 534 10.42 -32.04 8.15
N THR A 535 11.62 -32.04 8.71
CA THR A 535 11.88 -31.86 10.14
C THR A 535 11.47 -30.47 10.62
N LEU A 536 11.78 -29.41 9.85
CA LEU A 536 11.32 -28.07 10.15
C LEU A 536 9.79 -28.00 10.21
N LEU A 537 9.10 -28.51 9.18
CA LEU A 537 7.64 -28.48 9.10
C LEU A 537 6.98 -29.27 10.25
N ALA A 538 7.56 -30.43 10.63
CA ALA A 538 7.10 -31.20 11.78
C ALA A 538 7.20 -30.40 13.08
N ARG A 539 8.34 -29.73 13.34
CA ARG A 539 8.56 -28.90 14.54
C ARG A 539 7.66 -27.66 14.56
N LEU A 540 7.43 -27.03 13.42
CA LEU A 540 6.52 -25.88 13.31
C LEU A 540 5.07 -26.27 13.63
N ARG A 541 4.60 -27.45 13.18
CA ARG A 541 3.25 -27.98 13.45
C ARG A 541 3.08 -28.48 14.87
N ALA A 542 4.12 -29.09 15.45
CA ALA A 542 4.10 -29.60 16.83
C ALA A 542 4.11 -28.49 17.89
N GLY A 543 4.27 -27.24 17.52
CA GLY A 543 4.30 -26.11 18.42
C GLY A 543 2.98 -25.91 19.18
N ASP A 544 3.04 -25.25 20.35
CA ASP A 544 1.90 -24.95 21.19
C ASP A 544 0.83 -24.13 20.42
N SER A 545 -0.32 -24.73 20.17
CA SER A 545 -1.44 -24.13 19.46
C SER A 545 -2.01 -22.88 20.18
N ARG A 546 -1.81 -22.76 21.51
CA ARG A 546 -2.21 -21.59 22.32
C ARG A 546 -1.26 -20.41 22.13
N ARG A 547 0.01 -20.67 21.76
CA ARG A 547 1.04 -19.67 21.49
C ARG A 547 1.44 -19.70 20.02
N GLN A 548 0.45 -19.59 19.15
CA GLN A 548 0.69 -19.65 17.71
C GLN A 548 1.52 -18.46 17.23
N VAL A 549 2.62 -18.75 16.55
CA VAL A 549 3.46 -17.80 15.83
C VAL A 549 3.28 -18.04 14.33
N ARG A 550 2.88 -17.02 13.58
CA ARG A 550 2.72 -17.10 12.13
C ARG A 550 4.06 -16.82 11.45
N VAL A 551 4.40 -17.57 10.41
CA VAL A 551 5.54 -17.23 9.54
C VAL A 551 4.98 -16.67 8.22
N ILE A 552 5.35 -15.45 7.93
CA ILE A 552 5.06 -14.79 6.68
C ILE A 552 6.33 -14.85 5.86
N THR A 553 6.28 -15.54 4.72
CA THR A 553 7.43 -15.71 3.87
C THR A 553 7.37 -14.79 2.66
N ILE A 554 8.49 -14.17 2.34
CA ILE A 554 8.70 -13.35 1.16
C ILE A 554 9.87 -13.95 0.39
N GLY A 555 9.54 -14.64 -0.71
CA GLY A 555 10.54 -15.12 -1.66
C GLY A 555 10.69 -14.11 -2.79
N TYR A 556 11.94 -13.74 -3.14
CA TYR A 556 12.13 -12.81 -4.22
C TYR A 556 13.31 -13.15 -5.13
N GLY A 557 13.17 -12.80 -6.42
CA GLY A 557 14.08 -13.28 -7.44
C GLY A 557 13.74 -14.69 -7.96
N PRO A 558 14.31 -15.08 -9.10
CA PRO A 558 13.98 -16.33 -9.77
C PRO A 558 14.50 -17.58 -9.03
N ASP A 559 15.51 -17.43 -8.16
CA ASP A 559 16.20 -18.53 -7.51
C ASP A 559 15.57 -18.94 -6.16
N ALA A 560 14.60 -18.17 -5.65
CA ALA A 560 13.91 -18.45 -4.40
C ALA A 560 13.13 -19.77 -4.45
N ASP A 561 13.22 -20.56 -3.38
CA ASP A 561 12.43 -21.80 -3.23
C ASP A 561 11.00 -21.46 -2.77
N PHE A 562 10.18 -20.98 -3.70
CA PHE A 562 8.79 -20.63 -3.42
C PHE A 562 7.97 -21.80 -2.87
N ALA A 563 8.30 -23.04 -3.26
CA ALA A 563 7.60 -24.24 -2.80
C ALA A 563 7.86 -24.49 -1.30
N ALA A 564 9.11 -24.43 -0.86
CA ALA A 564 9.45 -24.55 0.55
C ALA A 564 8.87 -23.38 1.39
N LEU A 565 8.98 -22.14 0.89
CA LEU A 565 8.46 -20.95 1.57
C LEU A 565 6.94 -21.02 1.78
N ARG A 566 6.19 -21.50 0.77
CA ARG A 566 4.75 -21.72 0.87
C ARG A 566 4.41 -22.78 1.91
N GLN A 567 5.17 -23.90 1.97
CA GLN A 567 4.95 -24.95 2.96
C GLN A 567 5.20 -24.44 4.38
N ILE A 568 6.27 -23.66 4.61
CA ILE A 568 6.61 -23.04 5.90
C ILE A 568 5.49 -22.12 6.37
N ALA A 569 5.03 -21.21 5.50
CA ALA A 569 3.93 -20.31 5.81
C ALA A 569 2.64 -21.07 6.14
N THR A 570 2.28 -22.06 5.32
CA THR A 570 1.08 -22.89 5.52
C THR A 570 1.13 -23.66 6.84
N ALA A 571 2.28 -24.24 7.20
CA ALA A 571 2.47 -25.02 8.44
C ALA A 571 2.19 -24.18 9.70
N THR A 572 2.36 -22.85 9.61
CA THR A 572 2.18 -21.91 10.72
C THR A 572 0.91 -21.06 10.59
N LYS A 573 0.04 -21.34 9.62
CA LYS A 573 -1.14 -20.52 9.27
C LYS A 573 -0.77 -19.07 8.94
N GLY A 574 0.44 -18.86 8.42
CA GLY A 574 0.91 -17.58 7.90
C GLY A 574 0.53 -17.37 6.42
N SER A 575 1.09 -16.35 5.81
CA SER A 575 0.94 -16.02 4.39
C SER A 575 2.28 -16.15 3.66
N TRP A 576 2.23 -16.36 2.35
CA TRP A 576 3.41 -16.34 1.49
C TRP A 576 3.24 -15.31 0.38
N HIS A 577 4.35 -14.70 0.03
CA HIS A 577 4.40 -13.67 -1.00
C HIS A 577 5.56 -13.99 -1.95
N GLU A 578 5.29 -13.93 -3.23
CA GLU A 578 6.24 -14.27 -4.27
C GLU A 578 6.54 -13.01 -5.11
N ALA A 579 7.82 -12.66 -5.21
CA ALA A 579 8.33 -11.57 -6.03
C ALA A 579 9.41 -12.11 -6.99
N PRO A 580 9.03 -12.88 -8.03
CA PRO A 580 10.01 -13.43 -8.98
C PRO A 580 10.80 -12.32 -9.70
N ASP A 581 10.20 -11.14 -9.89
CA ASP A 581 10.91 -9.92 -10.29
C ASP A 581 11.35 -9.15 -9.04
N PRO A 582 12.66 -9.04 -8.76
CA PRO A 582 13.17 -8.37 -7.57
C PRO A 582 12.75 -6.90 -7.42
N ARG A 583 12.41 -6.21 -8.52
CA ARG A 583 11.95 -4.82 -8.51
C ARG A 583 10.61 -4.65 -7.77
N GLN A 584 9.86 -5.73 -7.58
CA GLN A 584 8.57 -5.70 -6.88
C GLN A 584 8.71 -5.82 -5.35
N ILE A 585 9.95 -5.96 -4.83
CA ILE A 585 10.16 -6.29 -3.40
C ILE A 585 9.56 -5.25 -2.46
N GLU A 586 9.66 -3.97 -2.78
CA GLU A 586 9.09 -2.91 -1.93
C GLU A 586 7.57 -3.08 -1.78
N ARG A 587 6.87 -3.25 -2.90
CA ARG A 587 5.42 -3.49 -2.91
C ARG A 587 5.06 -4.79 -2.16
N ILE A 588 5.78 -5.87 -2.43
CA ILE A 588 5.53 -7.17 -1.81
C ILE A 588 5.84 -7.14 -0.31
N PHE A 589 6.90 -6.44 0.09
CA PHE A 589 7.24 -6.28 1.51
C PHE A 589 6.16 -5.50 2.27
N ILE A 590 5.64 -4.42 1.66
CA ILE A 590 4.50 -3.68 2.18
C ILE A 590 3.27 -4.59 2.30
N GLN A 591 2.94 -5.38 1.26
CA GLN A 591 1.83 -6.34 1.30
C GLN A 591 2.00 -7.38 2.42
N ALA A 592 3.20 -7.94 2.58
CA ALA A 592 3.49 -8.94 3.61
C ALA A 592 3.27 -8.37 5.03
N ILE A 593 3.77 -7.16 5.27
CA ILE A 593 3.58 -6.45 6.56
C ILE A 593 2.12 -6.05 6.77
N THR A 594 1.38 -5.78 5.71
CA THR A 594 -0.04 -5.37 5.80
C THR A 594 -1.02 -6.55 5.84
N SER A 595 -0.55 -7.78 5.68
CA SER A 595 -1.37 -9.01 5.76
C SER A 595 -1.62 -9.51 7.21
N PHE A 596 -1.22 -8.74 8.22
CA PHE A 596 -1.44 -9.05 9.63
C PHE A 596 -2.89 -8.92 10.08
#